data_6e2b16712f55a451d7a2591b79e77137
#
_entry.id   6e2b16712f55a451d7a2591b79e77137
#
_cell.length_a   1.000
_cell.length_b   1.000
_cell.length_c   1.000
_cell.angle_alpha   90.00
_cell.angle_beta   90.00
_cell.angle_gamma   90.00
#
_symmetry.space_group_name_H-M   'P 1'
#
loop_
_entity.id
_entity.type
_entity.pdbx_description
1 polymer ?
#
loop_
_entity_poly.entity_id
_entity_poly.type
_entity_poly.pdbx_seq_one_letter_code
_entity_poly.pdbx_strand_id
1 'polypeptide(L)'
;MILRQNNLKKAVTSLLVFSMLLSLGACSDKPKNGNYTEYSLENIKLTESERSWSNPDEKYADLVKLYGDSVCPGTLVVATDDNIIYLYAEKELEKDGKTLESQDTIFDMASVSKTFTAVAVLQLVEKGKINLDDTLDKYFPEYETGKKITVYNLLHMRSGIPDYCNNPDPFWNISGAEAADKKLSDIFLDKISDEEFLQALYKAPLSFEPGTASEYSNTNYHLLAFIIEQVSGQKYCDYVKKNIFDKCGMTKTSSMAVGDMTYVPVGYQELVDYGFTDEKGYPAGPNNYRGDSGIHSCLTDMVKFDRALFGGKLLNKDSMEILLKNESGYCCGLMKENKGYSHSGSSFTCSTNNRIIESEEHGHIYIITLERNMPLPEFDIDNPMDGTNYTQGVFKDGIYTNEYAGLKMKIADGFVEIGEEDRDEMFMYAVNSTSGEDKTRLLATKYDAGFWLKGETIHIYFFNRWLGTKDGRNYSEEDYLNDYMKYYIKGLEQDGLTATRSDIVKVTLGGKEYLRVELVMQTNDVEAHLYYYVRKIDDNLMVMIEADSMSDKRADYYEKLFIE
;
A
#
# COMPACT_ATOMS: atom_id res chain seq x y z
N MET A 1 1.30 -19.34 26.08
CA MET A 1 1.62 -19.27 24.64
C MET A 1 0.39 -19.04 23.77
N ILE A 2 -0.63 -19.88 23.77
CA ILE A 2 -1.81 -19.75 22.90
C ILE A 2 -2.69 -18.50 23.19
N LEU A 3 -2.77 -18.02 24.43
CA LEU A 3 -3.55 -16.83 24.79
C LEU A 3 -2.87 -15.49 24.42
N ARG A 4 -1.53 -15.46 24.30
CA ARG A 4 -0.79 -14.27 23.85
C ARG A 4 -0.82 -14.12 22.32
N GLN A 5 -0.78 -15.20 21.57
CA GLN A 5 -0.93 -15.14 20.10
C GLN A 5 -2.28 -14.57 19.65
N ASN A 6 -3.36 -14.85 20.41
CA ASN A 6 -4.68 -14.32 20.07
C ASN A 6 -4.83 -12.81 20.41
N ASN A 7 -4.11 -12.30 21.37
CA ASN A 7 -4.15 -10.88 21.71
C ASN A 7 -3.23 -10.05 20.78
N LEU A 8 -2.04 -10.58 20.45
CA LEU A 8 -1.19 -9.96 19.43
C LEU A 8 -1.88 -9.93 18.04
N LYS A 9 -2.52 -11.03 17.65
CA LYS A 9 -3.30 -11.08 16.39
C LYS A 9 -4.45 -10.08 16.33
N LYS A 10 -5.05 -9.70 17.46
CA LYS A 10 -6.09 -8.67 17.51
C LYS A 10 -5.53 -7.24 17.47
N ALA A 11 -4.35 -7.01 18.03
CA ALA A 11 -3.71 -5.68 18.06
C ALA A 11 -3.32 -5.17 16.66
N VAL A 12 -3.03 -6.05 15.75
CA VAL A 12 -2.51 -5.71 14.42
C VAL A 12 -3.59 -5.55 13.35
N THR A 13 -4.80 -6.06 13.57
CA THR A 13 -5.88 -6.02 12.56
C THR A 13 -6.66 -4.68 12.54
N SER A 14 -6.38 -3.73 13.45
CA SER A 14 -7.19 -2.51 13.63
C SER A 14 -6.64 -1.25 12.96
N LEU A 15 -5.59 -1.31 12.15
CA LEU A 15 -4.88 -0.13 11.64
C LEU A 15 -5.32 0.37 10.25
N LEU A 16 -6.46 -0.03 9.76
CA LEU A 16 -7.02 0.48 8.50
C LEU A 16 -8.43 1.01 8.75
N VAL A 17 -8.59 2.25 9.05
CA VAL A 17 -9.67 3.21 8.74
C VAL A 17 -9.59 4.37 9.73
N PHE A 18 -9.13 5.54 9.33
CA PHE A 18 -9.43 6.75 10.07
C PHE A 18 -10.03 7.81 9.15
N SER A 19 -11.32 8.03 9.36
CA SER A 19 -12.08 9.15 8.80
C SER A 19 -11.97 10.35 9.74
N MET A 20 -11.45 11.46 9.26
CA MET A 20 -11.64 12.74 9.94
C MET A 20 -13.07 13.25 9.67
N LEU A 21 -13.87 13.33 10.73
CA LEU A 21 -15.09 14.15 10.79
C LEU A 21 -14.70 15.54 11.27
N LEU A 22 -14.86 16.53 10.42
CA LEU A 22 -14.99 17.92 10.86
C LEU A 22 -16.28 18.51 10.31
N SER A 23 -17.11 18.95 11.22
CA SER A 23 -18.34 19.69 11.00
C SER A 23 -18.03 21.07 10.41
N LEU A 24 -18.56 21.37 9.25
CA LEU A 24 -18.60 22.72 8.70
C LEU A 24 -20.00 23.28 8.89
N GLY A 25 -20.04 24.35 9.63
CA GLY A 25 -21.21 25.23 9.73
C GLY A 25 -21.18 26.33 8.67
N ALA A 26 -22.27 26.42 8.07
CA ALA A 26 -22.93 27.33 7.17
C ALA A 26 -22.39 28.73 6.80
N CYS A 27 -22.77 29.09 5.57
CA CYS A 27 -23.20 30.41 4.99
C CYS A 27 -22.10 31.25 4.36
N SER A 28 -22.17 31.52 3.08
CA SER A 28 -23.00 32.37 2.27
C SER A 28 -22.26 32.99 1.09
N ASP A 29 -23.01 33.32 0.10
CA ASP A 29 -22.77 34.27 -0.99
C ASP A 29 -21.68 33.96 -2.03
N LYS A 30 -22.14 33.54 -3.19
CA LYS A 30 -21.35 33.43 -4.41
C LYS A 30 -20.86 34.80 -4.88
N PRO A 31 -19.55 35.03 -5.03
CA PRO A 31 -19.06 36.15 -5.81
C PRO A 31 -19.15 35.81 -7.32
N LYS A 32 -19.65 36.75 -8.07
CA LYS A 32 -19.70 36.71 -9.54
C LYS A 32 -18.35 37.13 -10.12
N ASN A 33 -17.90 36.32 -11.13
CA ASN A 33 -16.90 36.70 -12.16
C ASN A 33 -15.60 37.36 -11.68
N GLY A 34 -14.66 36.55 -11.24
CA GLY A 34 -13.23 36.82 -11.30
C GLY A 34 -12.59 36.02 -12.45
N ASN A 35 -11.59 36.58 -13.13
CA ASN A 35 -10.72 35.80 -14.03
C ASN A 35 -9.89 34.87 -13.16
N TYR A 36 -10.32 33.61 -13.03
CA TYR A 36 -9.56 32.58 -12.34
C TYR A 36 -8.50 32.04 -13.29
N THR A 37 -7.29 31.83 -12.80
CA THR A 37 -6.24 31.12 -13.52
C THR A 37 -6.50 29.62 -13.42
N GLU A 38 -6.63 28.95 -14.53
CA GLU A 38 -6.71 27.49 -14.60
C GLU A 38 -5.29 26.92 -14.51
N TYR A 39 -5.03 26.05 -13.51
CA TYR A 39 -3.78 25.31 -13.37
C TYR A 39 -4.01 23.86 -13.76
N SER A 40 -3.29 23.42 -14.80
CA SER A 40 -3.22 22.00 -15.20
C SER A 40 -1.87 21.40 -14.78
N LEU A 41 -1.82 20.07 -14.62
CA LEU A 41 -0.57 19.39 -14.26
C LEU A 41 0.53 19.60 -15.31
N GLU A 42 0.19 19.78 -16.57
CA GLU A 42 1.16 20.05 -17.62
C GLU A 42 1.84 21.43 -17.48
N ASN A 43 1.19 22.38 -16.80
CA ASN A 43 1.67 23.74 -16.59
C ASN A 43 2.40 23.92 -15.25
N ILE A 44 2.19 23.00 -14.28
CA ILE A 44 2.88 23.04 -13.01
C ILE A 44 4.21 22.33 -13.17
N LYS A 45 5.30 23.02 -12.81
CA LYS A 45 6.65 22.44 -12.81
C LYS A 45 7.24 22.60 -11.43
N LEU A 46 7.49 21.48 -10.77
CA LEU A 46 8.30 21.46 -9.55
C LEU A 46 9.76 21.67 -9.94
N THR A 47 10.42 22.61 -9.27
CA THR A 47 11.87 22.82 -9.45
C THR A 47 12.63 21.72 -8.71
N GLU A 48 13.94 21.60 -8.95
CA GLU A 48 14.79 20.60 -8.27
C GLU A 48 14.77 20.68 -6.74
N SER A 49 14.46 21.86 -6.18
CA SER A 49 14.35 22.09 -4.74
C SER A 49 12.93 21.95 -4.18
N GLU A 50 11.90 21.95 -5.03
CA GLU A 50 10.50 21.90 -4.61
C GLU A 50 9.95 20.48 -4.76
N ARG A 51 9.32 19.98 -3.68
CA ARG A 51 8.59 18.70 -3.68
C ARG A 51 7.09 18.85 -3.82
N SER A 52 6.57 20.05 -3.61
CA SER A 52 5.13 20.32 -3.65
C SER A 52 4.80 21.68 -4.25
N TRP A 53 3.60 21.77 -4.74
CA TRP A 53 2.99 23.00 -5.23
C TRP A 53 1.56 23.09 -4.72
N SER A 54 1.17 24.30 -4.27
CA SER A 54 -0.20 24.62 -3.82
C SER A 54 -0.81 25.69 -4.69
N ASN A 55 -2.11 25.58 -4.95
CA ASN A 55 -2.85 26.57 -5.72
C ASN A 55 -2.86 27.91 -4.98
N PRO A 56 -2.43 29.03 -5.60
CA PRO A 56 -2.38 30.32 -4.95
C PRO A 56 -3.74 31.07 -4.92
N ASP A 57 -4.79 30.52 -5.55
CA ASP A 57 -6.09 31.18 -5.63
C ASP A 57 -6.86 31.01 -4.31
N GLU A 58 -7.32 32.15 -3.74
CA GLU A 58 -8.07 32.16 -2.49
C GLU A 58 -9.36 31.31 -2.54
N LYS A 59 -9.91 31.08 -3.72
CA LYS A 59 -11.07 30.19 -3.92
C LYS A 59 -10.82 28.79 -3.37
N TYR A 60 -9.58 28.33 -3.34
CA TYR A 60 -9.19 26.99 -2.90
C TYR A 60 -8.40 26.98 -1.59
N ALA A 61 -8.38 28.09 -0.85
CA ALA A 61 -7.58 28.23 0.36
C ALA A 61 -7.95 27.19 1.45
N ASP A 62 -9.21 26.78 1.53
CA ASP A 62 -9.69 25.74 2.43
C ASP A 62 -9.12 24.35 2.06
N LEU A 63 -9.11 24.01 0.78
CA LEU A 63 -8.54 22.75 0.28
C LEU A 63 -7.01 22.76 0.40
N VAL A 64 -6.35 23.87 0.08
CA VAL A 64 -4.89 24.01 0.28
C VAL A 64 -4.54 23.87 1.76
N LYS A 65 -5.32 24.47 2.66
CA LYS A 65 -5.12 24.29 4.10
C LYS A 65 -5.31 22.84 4.56
N LEU A 66 -6.23 22.11 3.92
CA LEU A 66 -6.53 20.73 4.29
C LEU A 66 -5.48 19.74 3.74
N TYR A 67 -4.96 19.97 2.54
CA TYR A 67 -4.12 19.01 1.82
C TYR A 67 -2.70 19.50 1.54
N GLY A 68 -2.38 20.77 1.74
CA GLY A 68 -1.11 21.38 1.32
C GLY A 68 0.14 20.89 2.06
N ASP A 69 -0.03 20.12 3.13
CA ASP A 69 1.05 19.45 3.86
C ASP A 69 1.03 17.92 3.65
N SER A 70 0.21 17.42 2.72
CA SER A 70 0.11 15.99 2.44
C SER A 70 1.36 15.51 1.71
N VAL A 71 1.89 14.38 2.13
CA VAL A 71 3.06 13.72 1.54
C VAL A 71 2.80 12.22 1.41
N CYS A 72 3.48 11.58 0.46
CA CYS A 72 3.45 10.12 0.30
C CYS A 72 4.79 9.64 -0.29
N PRO A 73 5.15 8.36 -0.15
CA PRO A 73 6.35 7.80 -0.80
C PRO A 73 6.11 7.59 -2.31
N GLY A 74 6.01 8.69 -3.05
CA GLY A 74 5.69 8.68 -4.47
C GLY A 74 5.11 10.01 -4.94
N THR A 75 3.95 9.99 -5.59
CA THR A 75 3.31 11.18 -6.12
C THR A 75 1.85 11.31 -5.65
N LEU A 76 1.41 12.54 -5.38
CA LEU A 76 0.05 12.85 -4.94
C LEU A 76 -0.48 14.07 -5.65
N VAL A 77 -1.75 14.05 -6.03
CA VAL A 77 -2.47 15.21 -6.53
C VAL A 77 -3.82 15.35 -5.83
N VAL A 78 -4.18 16.59 -5.54
CA VAL A 78 -5.55 17.00 -5.22
C VAL A 78 -6.02 17.93 -6.34
N ALA A 79 -7.15 17.59 -6.95
CA ALA A 79 -7.71 18.34 -8.07
C ALA A 79 -9.22 18.50 -7.91
N THR A 80 -9.79 19.51 -8.59
CA THR A 80 -11.24 19.66 -8.78
C THR A 80 -11.59 19.46 -10.25
N ASP A 81 -12.86 19.62 -10.60
CA ASP A 81 -13.33 19.52 -11.98
C ASP A 81 -12.59 20.50 -12.92
N ASP A 82 -12.13 21.64 -12.42
CA ASP A 82 -11.55 22.73 -13.20
C ASP A 82 -10.10 23.08 -12.86
N ASN A 83 -9.57 22.66 -11.70
CA ASN A 83 -8.24 23.11 -11.26
C ASN A 83 -7.43 22.06 -10.52
N ILE A 84 -6.11 22.24 -10.47
CA ILE A 84 -5.22 21.52 -9.55
C ILE A 84 -5.14 22.35 -8.26
N ILE A 85 -5.25 21.68 -7.13
CA ILE A 85 -5.24 22.30 -5.80
C ILE A 85 -3.90 22.11 -5.12
N TYR A 86 -3.40 20.88 -5.19
CA TYR A 86 -2.13 20.49 -4.60
C TYR A 86 -1.44 19.42 -5.44
N LEU A 87 -0.14 19.50 -5.56
CA LEU A 87 0.71 18.50 -6.18
C LEU A 87 1.89 18.23 -5.27
N TYR A 88 2.17 16.96 -5.04
CA TYR A 88 3.39 16.48 -4.39
C TYR A 88 4.05 15.41 -5.27
N ALA A 89 5.39 15.47 -5.37
CA ALA A 89 6.18 14.42 -5.97
C ALA A 89 7.45 14.22 -5.14
N GLU A 90 7.63 13.01 -4.63
CA GLU A 90 8.83 12.66 -3.91
C GLU A 90 10.01 12.61 -4.90
N LYS A 91 11.06 13.37 -4.58
CA LYS A 91 12.28 13.30 -5.38
C LYS A 91 13.03 12.04 -4.99
N GLU A 92 13.15 11.13 -5.93
CA GLU A 92 14.11 10.05 -5.80
C GLU A 92 15.54 10.54 -5.87
N LEU A 93 16.40 9.78 -5.19
CA LEU A 93 17.85 9.87 -5.34
C LEU A 93 18.21 9.69 -6.82
N GLU A 94 19.10 10.56 -7.30
CA GLU A 94 19.64 10.44 -8.65
C GLU A 94 20.31 9.07 -8.84
N LYS A 95 19.69 8.22 -9.65
CA LYS A 95 20.39 7.11 -10.27
C LYS A 95 20.81 7.55 -11.67
N ASP A 96 22.10 7.58 -11.93
CA ASP A 96 22.69 7.94 -13.23
C ASP A 96 22.31 9.36 -13.73
N GLY A 97 22.10 10.33 -12.82
CA GLY A 97 21.79 11.72 -13.16
C GLY A 97 20.37 11.93 -13.69
N LYS A 98 19.42 11.04 -13.38
CA LYS A 98 18.01 11.17 -13.75
C LYS A 98 17.13 11.36 -12.52
N THR A 99 16.42 12.48 -12.46
CA THR A 99 15.31 12.69 -11.51
C THR A 99 14.16 11.76 -11.90
N LEU A 100 13.72 10.88 -11.00
CA LEU A 100 12.84 9.78 -11.37
C LEU A 100 11.35 10.03 -11.14
N GLU A 101 10.92 10.96 -10.27
CA GLU A 101 9.51 11.15 -10.01
C GLU A 101 8.96 12.52 -10.36
N SER A 102 7.83 12.51 -11.03
CA SER A 102 7.05 13.68 -11.41
C SER A 102 5.57 13.27 -11.51
N GLN A 103 4.69 14.24 -11.75
CA GLN A 103 3.29 13.98 -12.06
C GLN A 103 3.07 13.04 -13.27
N ASP A 104 4.11 12.76 -14.01
CA ASP A 104 4.10 11.94 -15.22
C ASP A 104 4.79 10.57 -15.04
N THR A 105 5.31 10.29 -13.86
CA THR A 105 5.89 8.99 -13.53
C THR A 105 4.82 7.91 -13.58
N ILE A 106 5.12 6.80 -14.23
CA ILE A 106 4.17 5.71 -14.46
C ILE A 106 4.18 4.74 -13.30
N PHE A 107 3.01 4.44 -12.78
CA PHE A 107 2.77 3.46 -11.73
C PHE A 107 1.82 2.37 -12.23
N ASP A 108 1.92 1.17 -11.64
CA ASP A 108 0.91 0.13 -11.79
C ASP A 108 -0.34 0.52 -10.99
N MET A 109 -1.46 0.68 -11.68
CA MET A 109 -2.74 1.04 -11.06
C MET A 109 -3.37 -0.09 -10.26
N ALA A 110 -2.87 -1.30 -10.43
CA ALA A 110 -3.41 -2.51 -9.80
C ALA A 110 -4.96 -2.52 -9.87
N SER A 111 -5.64 -2.71 -8.75
CA SER A 111 -7.11 -2.82 -8.72
C SER A 111 -7.89 -1.55 -9.08
N VAL A 112 -7.25 -0.37 -9.12
CA VAL A 112 -7.88 0.86 -9.68
C VAL A 112 -8.25 0.64 -11.16
N SER A 113 -7.60 -0.29 -11.85
CA SER A 113 -7.94 -0.74 -13.22
C SER A 113 -9.39 -1.19 -13.37
N LYS A 114 -10.00 -1.69 -12.30
CA LYS A 114 -11.40 -2.16 -12.32
C LYS A 114 -12.40 -1.07 -12.69
N THR A 115 -12.13 0.18 -12.34
CA THR A 115 -12.98 1.31 -12.75
C THR A 115 -13.01 1.46 -14.27
N PHE A 116 -11.86 1.32 -14.94
CA PHE A 116 -11.79 1.37 -16.40
C PHE A 116 -12.55 0.21 -17.05
N THR A 117 -12.46 -0.97 -16.47
CA THR A 117 -13.19 -2.16 -16.95
C THR A 117 -14.70 -1.98 -16.82
N ALA A 118 -15.17 -1.46 -15.69
CA ALA A 118 -16.59 -1.15 -15.50
C ALA A 118 -17.08 -0.13 -16.53
N VAL A 119 -16.31 0.94 -16.78
CA VAL A 119 -16.62 1.93 -17.82
C VAL A 119 -16.70 1.25 -19.20
N ALA A 120 -15.74 0.38 -19.53
CA ALA A 120 -15.73 -0.34 -20.81
C ALA A 120 -16.98 -1.23 -21.00
N VAL A 121 -17.38 -1.97 -19.96
CA VAL A 121 -18.61 -2.78 -19.97
C VAL A 121 -19.83 -1.89 -20.17
N LEU A 122 -19.96 -0.82 -19.40
CA LEU A 122 -21.13 0.08 -19.51
C LEU A 122 -21.20 0.78 -20.86
N GLN A 123 -20.07 1.13 -21.49
CA GLN A 123 -20.05 1.59 -22.87
C GLN A 123 -20.57 0.55 -23.86
N LEU A 124 -20.35 -0.73 -23.61
CA LEU A 124 -20.90 -1.82 -24.42
C LEU A 124 -22.40 -2.06 -24.14
N VAL A 125 -22.84 -1.80 -22.90
CA VAL A 125 -24.26 -1.76 -22.54
C VAL A 125 -24.97 -0.63 -23.28
N GLU A 126 -24.44 0.58 -23.31
CA GLU A 126 -24.97 1.72 -24.07
C GLU A 126 -25.11 1.41 -25.58
N LYS A 127 -24.20 0.61 -26.12
CA LYS A 127 -24.22 0.16 -27.52
C LYS A 127 -25.15 -1.04 -27.76
N GLY A 128 -25.85 -1.52 -26.73
CA GLY A 128 -26.73 -2.70 -26.80
C GLY A 128 -26.01 -4.02 -27.09
N LYS A 129 -24.70 -4.09 -26.85
CA LYS A 129 -23.89 -5.29 -27.08
C LYS A 129 -23.84 -6.21 -25.87
N ILE A 130 -24.01 -5.67 -24.67
CA ILE A 130 -24.12 -6.39 -23.38
C ILE A 130 -25.45 -5.98 -22.75
N ASN A 131 -26.14 -6.96 -22.15
CA ASN A 131 -27.21 -6.69 -21.19
C ASN A 131 -26.68 -7.07 -19.80
N LEU A 132 -26.94 -6.25 -18.79
CA LEU A 132 -26.50 -6.53 -17.41
C LEU A 132 -27.12 -7.82 -16.84
N ASP A 133 -28.30 -8.22 -17.34
CA ASP A 133 -28.97 -9.47 -16.98
C ASP A 133 -28.47 -10.68 -17.80
N ASP A 134 -27.58 -10.48 -18.76
CA ASP A 134 -26.98 -11.61 -19.49
C ASP A 134 -26.24 -12.52 -18.50
N THR A 135 -26.55 -13.81 -18.57
CA THR A 135 -25.89 -14.83 -17.75
C THR A 135 -24.58 -15.30 -18.38
N LEU A 136 -23.65 -15.77 -17.55
CA LEU A 136 -22.28 -16.09 -17.99
C LEU A 136 -22.22 -17.26 -18.97
N ASP A 137 -23.19 -18.18 -18.97
CA ASP A 137 -23.26 -19.26 -19.96
C ASP A 137 -23.46 -18.75 -21.41
N LYS A 138 -23.94 -17.52 -21.59
CA LYS A 138 -23.98 -16.85 -22.90
C LYS A 138 -22.57 -16.62 -23.46
N TYR A 139 -21.62 -16.32 -22.58
CA TYR A 139 -20.23 -16.00 -22.94
C TYR A 139 -19.29 -17.19 -22.75
N PHE A 140 -19.59 -18.06 -21.81
CA PHE A 140 -18.85 -19.25 -21.43
C PHE A 140 -19.79 -20.46 -21.42
N PRO A 141 -20.12 -21.05 -22.59
CA PRO A 141 -21.17 -22.08 -22.70
C PRO A 141 -20.87 -23.36 -21.90
N GLU A 142 -19.60 -23.64 -21.63
CA GLU A 142 -19.20 -24.81 -20.82
C GLU A 142 -19.34 -24.55 -19.31
N TYR A 143 -19.56 -23.30 -18.89
CA TYR A 143 -19.73 -22.94 -17.49
C TYR A 143 -21.16 -23.13 -17.02
N GLU A 144 -21.53 -24.36 -16.63
CA GLU A 144 -22.90 -24.69 -16.21
C GLU A 144 -23.41 -23.82 -15.04
N THR A 145 -22.53 -23.50 -14.08
CA THR A 145 -22.85 -22.60 -12.95
C THR A 145 -23.10 -21.17 -13.44
N GLY A 146 -22.56 -20.80 -14.56
CA GLY A 146 -22.70 -19.49 -15.20
C GLY A 146 -24.16 -19.08 -15.50
N LYS A 147 -25.07 -20.06 -15.63
CA LYS A 147 -26.52 -19.81 -15.81
C LYS A 147 -27.15 -19.03 -14.67
N LYS A 148 -26.54 -19.01 -13.49
CA LYS A 148 -27.03 -18.30 -12.31
C LYS A 148 -26.34 -16.95 -12.08
N ILE A 149 -25.29 -16.64 -12.81
CA ILE A 149 -24.43 -15.48 -12.59
C ILE A 149 -24.63 -14.51 -13.73
N THR A 150 -24.97 -13.26 -13.43
CA THR A 150 -25.16 -12.22 -14.44
C THR A 150 -23.94 -11.31 -14.53
N VAL A 151 -23.83 -10.56 -15.64
CA VAL A 151 -22.83 -9.48 -15.78
C VAL A 151 -22.97 -8.46 -14.66
N TYR A 152 -24.20 -8.16 -14.22
CA TYR A 152 -24.46 -7.33 -13.05
C TYR A 152 -23.82 -7.87 -11.77
N ASN A 153 -23.91 -9.19 -11.54
CA ASN A 153 -23.29 -9.82 -10.38
C ASN A 153 -21.75 -9.66 -10.39
N LEU A 154 -21.11 -9.77 -11.56
CA LEU A 154 -19.66 -9.56 -11.68
C LEU A 154 -19.27 -8.12 -11.33
N LEU A 155 -19.96 -7.12 -11.92
CA LEU A 155 -19.68 -5.71 -11.69
C LEU A 155 -19.77 -5.31 -10.21
N HIS A 156 -20.71 -5.91 -9.48
CA HIS A 156 -20.99 -5.58 -8.08
C HIS A 156 -20.39 -6.56 -7.06
N MET A 157 -19.44 -7.42 -7.45
CA MET A 157 -18.79 -8.40 -6.55
C MET A 157 -19.79 -9.36 -5.88
N ARG A 158 -20.84 -9.77 -6.60
CA ARG A 158 -21.96 -10.59 -6.09
C ARG A 158 -22.12 -11.93 -6.81
N SER A 159 -21.09 -12.37 -7.52
CA SER A 159 -21.11 -13.62 -8.28
C SER A 159 -21.00 -14.88 -7.44
N GLY A 160 -20.33 -14.81 -6.30
CA GLY A 160 -19.92 -15.98 -5.50
C GLY A 160 -18.73 -16.73 -6.08
N ILE A 161 -18.14 -16.29 -7.19
CA ILE A 161 -16.95 -16.91 -7.77
C ILE A 161 -15.73 -16.58 -6.88
N PRO A 162 -14.96 -17.58 -6.42
CA PRO A 162 -13.79 -17.34 -5.58
C PRO A 162 -12.70 -16.56 -6.33
N ASP A 163 -11.87 -15.87 -5.57
CA ASP A 163 -10.78 -15.05 -6.11
C ASP A 163 -9.61 -15.93 -6.56
N TYR A 164 -9.26 -15.88 -7.84
CA TYR A 164 -8.18 -16.68 -8.43
C TYR A 164 -6.78 -16.29 -7.95
N CYS A 165 -6.64 -15.09 -7.40
CA CYS A 165 -5.38 -14.46 -7.01
C CYS A 165 -5.24 -14.31 -5.48
N ASN A 166 -6.16 -13.58 -4.82
CA ASN A 166 -6.05 -13.30 -3.38
C ASN A 166 -6.44 -14.49 -2.49
N ASN A 167 -7.24 -15.41 -2.99
CA ASN A 167 -7.60 -16.65 -2.32
C ASN A 167 -7.60 -17.80 -3.33
N PRO A 168 -6.41 -18.25 -3.77
CA PRO A 168 -6.27 -19.16 -4.91
C PRO A 168 -6.79 -20.57 -4.64
N ASP A 169 -6.77 -21.05 -3.41
CA ASP A 169 -7.07 -22.44 -3.06
C ASP A 169 -8.43 -22.93 -3.60
N PRO A 170 -9.56 -22.23 -3.35
CA PRO A 170 -10.86 -22.69 -3.83
C PRO A 170 -10.98 -22.61 -5.35
N PHE A 171 -10.38 -21.61 -5.98
CA PHE A 171 -10.46 -21.39 -7.42
C PHE A 171 -9.67 -22.46 -8.19
N TRP A 172 -8.42 -22.71 -7.79
CA TRP A 172 -7.53 -23.65 -8.46
C TRP A 172 -7.63 -25.09 -7.95
N ASN A 173 -8.47 -25.33 -6.92
CA ASN A 173 -8.59 -26.63 -6.24
C ASN A 173 -7.22 -27.17 -5.76
N ILE A 174 -6.47 -26.30 -5.10
CA ILE A 174 -5.18 -26.57 -4.49
C ILE A 174 -5.29 -26.55 -2.97
N SER A 175 -4.28 -27.06 -2.27
CA SER A 175 -4.24 -27.00 -0.81
C SER A 175 -2.79 -26.92 -0.33
N GLY A 176 -2.58 -26.10 0.71
CA GLY A 176 -1.29 -25.87 1.33
C GLY A 176 -0.52 -24.68 0.76
N ALA A 177 0.23 -24.02 1.62
CA ALA A 177 0.91 -22.77 1.32
C ALA A 177 1.85 -22.87 0.10
N GLU A 178 2.66 -23.91 0.03
CA GLU A 178 3.61 -24.12 -1.07
C GLU A 178 2.92 -24.20 -2.45
N ALA A 179 1.75 -24.88 -2.52
CA ALA A 179 0.98 -24.97 -3.76
C ALA A 179 0.34 -23.63 -4.14
N ALA A 180 -0.13 -22.88 -3.14
CA ALA A 180 -0.68 -21.55 -3.33
C ALA A 180 0.40 -20.57 -3.81
N ASP A 181 1.56 -20.52 -3.17
CA ASP A 181 2.69 -19.67 -3.54
C ASP A 181 3.19 -19.95 -4.95
N LYS A 182 3.31 -21.26 -5.29
CA LYS A 182 3.67 -21.65 -6.65
C LYS A 182 2.63 -21.17 -7.67
N LYS A 183 1.35 -21.34 -7.39
CA LYS A 183 0.28 -20.91 -8.30
C LYS A 183 0.27 -19.39 -8.47
N LEU A 184 0.45 -18.64 -7.38
CA LEU A 184 0.60 -17.19 -7.44
C LEU A 184 1.82 -16.79 -8.29
N SER A 185 2.95 -17.44 -8.09
CA SER A 185 4.14 -17.24 -8.93
C SER A 185 3.85 -17.51 -10.41
N ASP A 186 3.14 -18.59 -10.74
CA ASP A 186 2.78 -18.94 -12.12
C ASP A 186 1.81 -17.90 -12.72
N ILE A 187 0.90 -17.32 -11.93
CA ILE A 187 0.02 -16.22 -12.32
C ILE A 187 0.86 -14.98 -12.62
N PHE A 188 1.72 -14.58 -11.71
CA PHE A 188 2.57 -13.40 -11.85
C PHE A 188 3.58 -13.51 -12.99
N LEU A 189 4.07 -14.71 -13.29
CA LEU A 189 5.01 -14.98 -14.38
C LEU A 189 4.33 -15.26 -15.72
N ASP A 190 3.03 -14.94 -15.86
CA ASP A 190 2.25 -15.13 -17.10
C ASP A 190 2.29 -16.58 -17.65
N LYS A 191 2.34 -17.55 -16.74
CA LYS A 191 2.40 -18.97 -17.11
C LYS A 191 1.03 -19.65 -17.18
N ILE A 192 -0.04 -18.92 -16.84
CA ILE A 192 -1.42 -19.42 -16.86
C ILE A 192 -2.07 -19.03 -18.18
N SER A 193 -2.44 -20.00 -19.00
CA SER A 193 -3.19 -19.73 -20.22
C SER A 193 -4.66 -19.41 -19.95
N ASP A 194 -5.32 -18.69 -20.88
CA ASP A 194 -6.75 -18.43 -20.83
C ASP A 194 -7.56 -19.73 -20.70
N GLU A 195 -7.15 -20.79 -21.38
CA GLU A 195 -7.81 -22.10 -21.30
C GLU A 195 -7.66 -22.72 -19.92
N GLU A 196 -6.47 -22.69 -19.34
CA GLU A 196 -6.24 -23.18 -17.97
C GLU A 196 -7.09 -22.42 -16.95
N PHE A 197 -7.15 -21.10 -17.08
CA PHE A 197 -7.99 -20.25 -16.23
C PHE A 197 -9.47 -20.63 -16.35
N LEU A 198 -9.99 -20.78 -17.57
CA LEU A 198 -11.39 -21.14 -17.80
C LEU A 198 -11.71 -22.56 -17.32
N GLN A 199 -10.79 -23.50 -17.48
CA GLN A 199 -10.95 -24.87 -16.97
C GLN A 199 -10.98 -24.91 -15.43
N ALA A 200 -10.23 -24.03 -14.75
CA ALA A 200 -10.31 -23.88 -13.30
C ALA A 200 -11.63 -23.23 -12.89
N LEU A 201 -12.05 -22.15 -13.56
CA LEU A 201 -13.34 -21.48 -13.35
C LEU A 201 -14.52 -22.46 -13.41
N TYR A 202 -14.56 -23.33 -14.43
CA TYR A 202 -15.66 -24.26 -14.64
C TYR A 202 -15.82 -25.27 -13.51
N LYS A 203 -14.75 -25.52 -12.76
CA LYS A 203 -14.71 -26.46 -11.63
C LYS A 203 -14.77 -25.79 -10.26
N ALA A 204 -14.52 -24.49 -10.20
CA ALA A 204 -14.48 -23.74 -8.96
C ALA A 204 -15.86 -23.74 -8.28
N PRO A 205 -15.96 -24.13 -6.98
CA PRO A 205 -17.22 -24.04 -6.24
C PRO A 205 -17.55 -22.57 -5.96
N LEU A 206 -18.81 -22.20 -5.95
CA LEU A 206 -19.21 -20.88 -5.49
C LEU A 206 -19.08 -20.76 -3.97
N SER A 207 -18.57 -19.63 -3.48
CA SER A 207 -18.53 -19.27 -2.06
C SER A 207 -19.94 -19.06 -1.49
N PHE A 208 -20.88 -18.56 -2.33
CA PHE A 208 -22.29 -18.32 -1.98
C PHE A 208 -23.15 -18.29 -3.25
N GLU A 209 -24.45 -18.39 -3.10
CA GLU A 209 -25.41 -18.28 -4.23
C GLU A 209 -25.37 -16.85 -4.83
N PRO A 210 -25.27 -16.70 -6.16
CA PRO A 210 -25.17 -15.41 -6.83
C PRO A 210 -26.27 -14.43 -6.41
N GLY A 211 -25.87 -13.19 -6.14
CA GLY A 211 -26.77 -12.13 -5.72
C GLY A 211 -27.16 -12.13 -4.23
N THR A 212 -26.81 -13.15 -3.44
CA THR A 212 -27.22 -13.27 -2.02
C THR A 212 -26.24 -12.61 -1.05
N ALA A 213 -24.97 -12.50 -1.43
CA ALA A 213 -23.91 -11.88 -0.64
C ALA A 213 -22.97 -11.08 -1.56
N SER A 214 -21.94 -10.44 -0.99
CA SER A 214 -20.90 -9.75 -1.71
C SER A 214 -19.53 -10.13 -1.14
N GLU A 215 -18.60 -10.49 -2.02
CA GLU A 215 -17.23 -10.82 -1.69
C GLU A 215 -16.33 -10.33 -2.81
N TYR A 216 -15.29 -9.57 -2.45
CA TYR A 216 -14.34 -9.06 -3.44
C TYR A 216 -13.62 -10.21 -4.13
N SER A 217 -13.63 -10.23 -5.45
CA SER A 217 -12.98 -11.24 -6.26
C SER A 217 -12.45 -10.66 -7.56
N ASN A 218 -11.15 -10.76 -7.76
CA ASN A 218 -10.47 -10.37 -9.00
C ASN A 218 -11.02 -11.15 -10.21
N THR A 219 -11.43 -12.39 -10.00
CA THR A 219 -12.03 -13.24 -11.03
C THR A 219 -13.20 -12.56 -11.75
N ASN A 220 -14.01 -11.79 -11.02
CA ASN A 220 -15.15 -11.09 -11.63
C ASN A 220 -14.70 -10.14 -12.74
N TYR A 221 -13.70 -9.31 -12.48
CA TYR A 221 -13.23 -8.30 -13.42
C TYR A 221 -12.36 -8.88 -14.53
N HIS A 222 -11.66 -9.96 -14.24
CA HIS A 222 -10.96 -10.74 -15.26
C HIS A 222 -11.94 -11.33 -16.28
N LEU A 223 -13.06 -11.89 -15.83
CA LEU A 223 -14.13 -12.37 -16.70
C LEU A 223 -14.81 -11.25 -17.50
N LEU A 224 -14.97 -10.07 -16.92
CA LEU A 224 -15.48 -8.90 -17.65
C LEU A 224 -14.56 -8.51 -18.81
N ALA A 225 -13.24 -8.63 -18.66
CA ALA A 225 -12.32 -8.39 -19.77
C ALA A 225 -12.49 -9.43 -20.89
N PHE A 226 -12.67 -10.70 -20.58
CA PHE A 226 -13.03 -11.71 -21.61
C PHE A 226 -14.32 -11.36 -22.34
N ILE A 227 -15.35 -10.93 -21.61
CA ILE A 227 -16.64 -10.53 -22.22
C ILE A 227 -16.44 -9.33 -23.13
N ILE A 228 -15.65 -8.31 -22.70
CA ILE A 228 -15.32 -7.15 -23.55
C ILE A 228 -14.65 -7.61 -24.85
N GLU A 229 -13.67 -8.51 -24.78
CA GLU A 229 -12.99 -9.04 -25.97
C GLU A 229 -13.95 -9.76 -26.90
N GLN A 230 -14.78 -10.65 -26.38
CA GLN A 230 -15.75 -11.43 -27.18
C GLN A 230 -16.76 -10.53 -27.90
N VAL A 231 -17.38 -9.58 -27.20
CA VAL A 231 -18.45 -8.76 -27.80
C VAL A 231 -17.94 -7.60 -28.62
N SER A 232 -16.75 -7.11 -28.36
CA SER A 232 -16.12 -6.03 -29.14
C SER A 232 -15.38 -6.54 -30.37
N GLY A 233 -14.85 -7.77 -30.32
CA GLY A 233 -13.93 -8.34 -31.30
C GLY A 233 -12.54 -7.70 -31.27
N GLN A 234 -12.19 -7.03 -30.16
CA GLN A 234 -10.90 -6.36 -29.94
C GLN A 234 -10.23 -6.94 -28.68
N LYS A 235 -8.91 -6.91 -28.63
CA LYS A 235 -8.21 -7.16 -27.37
C LYS A 235 -8.62 -6.15 -26.31
N TYR A 236 -8.63 -6.53 -25.04
CA TYR A 236 -9.00 -5.64 -23.94
C TYR A 236 -8.19 -4.35 -23.94
N CYS A 237 -6.85 -4.46 -24.09
CA CYS A 237 -5.95 -3.31 -24.16
C CYS A 237 -6.30 -2.34 -25.29
N ASP A 238 -6.62 -2.86 -26.49
CA ASP A 238 -7.01 -2.04 -27.64
C ASP A 238 -8.36 -1.34 -27.40
N TYR A 239 -9.30 -2.06 -26.78
CA TYR A 239 -10.61 -1.50 -26.48
C TYR A 239 -10.53 -0.34 -25.49
N VAL A 240 -9.83 -0.52 -24.33
CA VAL A 240 -9.70 0.53 -23.31
C VAL A 240 -8.88 1.70 -23.84
N LYS A 241 -7.82 1.43 -24.60
CA LYS A 241 -7.03 2.48 -25.25
C LYS A 241 -7.91 3.37 -26.13
N LYS A 242 -8.61 2.77 -27.09
CA LYS A 242 -9.42 3.50 -28.08
C LYS A 242 -10.64 4.19 -27.47
N ASN A 243 -11.33 3.54 -26.53
CA ASN A 243 -12.62 3.99 -26.04
C ASN A 243 -12.53 4.79 -24.74
N ILE A 244 -11.39 4.75 -24.02
CA ILE A 244 -11.18 5.47 -22.77
C ILE A 244 -9.93 6.36 -22.89
N PHE A 245 -8.73 5.79 -23.03
CA PHE A 245 -7.48 6.57 -22.95
C PHE A 245 -7.40 7.66 -24.03
N ASP A 246 -7.59 7.29 -25.30
CA ASP A 246 -7.54 8.25 -26.40
C ASP A 246 -8.64 9.33 -26.28
N LYS A 247 -9.82 8.98 -25.77
CA LYS A 247 -10.90 9.94 -25.55
C LYS A 247 -10.63 10.92 -24.40
N CYS A 248 -9.90 10.48 -23.39
CA CYS A 248 -9.51 11.33 -22.26
C CYS A 248 -8.22 12.11 -22.54
N GLY A 249 -7.47 11.77 -23.60
CA GLY A 249 -6.15 12.32 -23.85
C GLY A 249 -5.09 11.78 -22.89
N MET A 250 -5.25 10.53 -22.45
CA MET A 250 -4.32 9.82 -21.58
C MET A 250 -3.18 9.23 -22.42
N THR A 251 -2.18 10.05 -22.71
CA THR A 251 -1.10 9.69 -23.64
C THR A 251 0.03 8.87 -23.00
N LYS A 252 0.04 8.78 -21.68
CA LYS A 252 1.05 8.07 -20.90
C LYS A 252 0.48 6.84 -20.18
N THR A 253 -0.74 6.45 -20.54
CA THR A 253 -1.45 5.30 -19.96
C THR A 253 -1.45 4.14 -20.93
N SER A 254 -1.20 2.94 -20.43
CA SER A 254 -1.24 1.70 -21.20
C SER A 254 -1.93 0.57 -20.42
N SER A 255 -2.35 -0.47 -21.15
CA SER A 255 -2.84 -1.73 -20.61
C SER A 255 -2.20 -2.86 -21.42
N MET A 256 -0.90 -3.05 -21.25
CA MET A 256 -0.09 -3.98 -22.03
C MET A 256 0.99 -4.60 -21.14
N ALA A 257 1.55 -5.70 -21.60
CA ALA A 257 2.76 -6.26 -21.03
C ALA A 257 3.91 -5.25 -21.03
N VAL A 258 4.73 -5.27 -20.00
CA VAL A 258 5.86 -4.33 -19.86
C VAL A 258 6.76 -4.28 -21.09
N GLY A 259 7.03 -5.42 -21.72
CA GLY A 259 7.85 -5.50 -22.94
C GLY A 259 7.30 -4.77 -24.16
N ASP A 260 6.00 -4.46 -24.18
CA ASP A 260 5.30 -3.79 -25.27
C ASP A 260 4.97 -2.33 -24.93
N MET A 261 5.39 -1.83 -23.75
CA MET A 261 5.09 -0.47 -23.29
C MET A 261 6.14 0.54 -23.71
N THR A 262 5.68 1.75 -24.01
CA THR A 262 6.56 2.90 -24.28
C THR A 262 7.26 3.38 -23.01
N TYR A 263 6.63 3.17 -21.84
CA TYR A 263 7.09 3.60 -20.53
C TYR A 263 7.09 2.43 -19.55
N VAL A 264 8.17 2.23 -18.84
CA VAL A 264 8.28 1.20 -17.79
C VAL A 264 7.74 1.76 -16.47
N PRO A 265 6.80 1.08 -15.81
CA PRO A 265 6.32 1.51 -14.51
C PRO A 265 7.42 1.48 -13.44
N VAL A 266 7.23 2.31 -12.43
CA VAL A 266 8.06 2.33 -11.23
C VAL A 266 8.13 0.93 -10.60
N GLY A 267 9.32 0.55 -10.17
CA GLY A 267 9.56 -0.71 -9.48
C GLY A 267 9.69 -1.95 -10.39
N TYR A 268 9.46 -1.82 -11.70
CA TYR A 268 9.57 -2.97 -12.59
C TYR A 268 11.02 -3.36 -12.91
N GLN A 269 11.95 -2.41 -12.89
CA GLN A 269 13.38 -2.75 -13.00
C GLN A 269 13.84 -3.55 -11.78
N GLU A 270 13.36 -3.21 -10.62
CA GLU A 270 13.61 -3.90 -9.37
C GLU A 270 13.12 -5.36 -9.44
N LEU A 271 11.94 -5.61 -10.02
CA LEU A 271 11.47 -6.98 -10.26
C LEU A 271 12.42 -7.77 -11.16
N VAL A 272 13.03 -7.14 -12.17
CA VAL A 272 14.07 -7.79 -13.00
C VAL A 272 15.30 -8.12 -12.16
N ASP A 273 15.76 -7.17 -11.36
CA ASP A 273 16.96 -7.30 -10.54
C ASP A 273 16.79 -8.41 -9.48
N TYR A 274 15.55 -8.63 -9.00
CA TYR A 274 15.19 -9.76 -8.13
C TYR A 274 14.91 -11.09 -8.86
N GLY A 275 15.10 -11.12 -10.18
CA GLY A 275 14.88 -12.33 -10.98
C GLY A 275 13.42 -12.65 -11.31
N PHE A 276 12.48 -11.75 -11.00
CA PHE A 276 11.09 -11.84 -11.45
C PHE A 276 10.98 -11.38 -12.90
N THR A 277 11.33 -12.26 -13.82
CA THR A 277 11.24 -12.02 -15.25
C THR A 277 10.36 -13.06 -15.93
N ASP A 278 9.69 -12.65 -17.01
CA ASP A 278 9.02 -13.59 -17.91
C ASP A 278 10.04 -14.41 -18.72
N GLU A 279 9.55 -15.34 -19.56
CA GLU A 279 10.42 -16.16 -20.44
C GLU A 279 11.22 -15.33 -21.46
N LYS A 280 10.83 -14.07 -21.71
CA LYS A 280 11.52 -13.13 -22.59
C LYS A 280 12.52 -12.24 -21.87
N GLY A 281 12.63 -12.39 -20.54
CA GLY A 281 13.52 -11.59 -19.69
C GLY A 281 12.97 -10.19 -19.37
N TYR A 282 11.67 -9.94 -19.59
CA TYR A 282 11.01 -8.73 -19.13
C TYR A 282 10.56 -8.89 -17.67
N PRO A 283 10.44 -7.78 -16.92
CA PRO A 283 9.87 -7.86 -15.59
C PRO A 283 8.55 -8.60 -15.64
N ALA A 284 8.36 -9.54 -14.71
CA ALA A 284 7.09 -10.19 -14.51
C ALA A 284 6.09 -9.16 -14.03
N GLY A 285 5.53 -8.46 -14.97
CA GLY A 285 4.31 -7.72 -14.77
C GLY A 285 3.15 -8.65 -15.12
N PRO A 286 1.98 -8.41 -14.56
CA PRO A 286 0.84 -9.27 -14.80
C PRO A 286 0.33 -9.14 -16.25
N ASN A 287 0.95 -9.86 -17.18
CA ASN A 287 0.44 -9.96 -18.55
C ASN A 287 -0.95 -10.61 -18.58
N ASN A 288 -1.24 -11.47 -17.60
CA ASN A 288 -2.54 -12.12 -17.46
C ASN A 288 -3.57 -11.27 -16.70
N TYR A 289 -3.16 -10.19 -16.04
CA TYR A 289 -4.08 -9.33 -15.32
C TYR A 289 -4.75 -8.34 -16.27
N ARG A 290 -5.79 -8.76 -16.94
CA ARG A 290 -6.61 -7.88 -17.76
C ARG A 290 -7.98 -7.69 -17.12
N GLY A 291 -8.35 -6.45 -16.92
CA GLY A 291 -9.65 -6.08 -16.39
C GLY A 291 -9.73 -5.95 -14.88
N ASP A 292 -9.14 -6.84 -14.12
CA ASP A 292 -9.02 -6.75 -12.67
C ASP A 292 -7.82 -5.89 -12.24
N SER A 293 -6.79 -5.81 -13.09
CA SER A 293 -5.61 -4.93 -12.97
C SER A 293 -4.95 -4.73 -14.35
N GLY A 294 -3.66 -4.41 -14.41
CA GLY A 294 -2.88 -4.34 -15.64
C GLY A 294 -2.96 -3.00 -16.38
N ILE A 295 -3.51 -1.94 -15.79
CA ILE A 295 -3.39 -0.58 -16.30
C ILE A 295 -2.23 0.11 -15.58
N HIS A 296 -1.38 0.77 -16.38
CA HIS A 296 -0.26 1.58 -15.92
C HIS A 296 -0.52 3.03 -16.29
N SER A 297 -0.41 3.95 -15.34
CA SER A 297 -0.78 5.35 -15.53
C SER A 297 0.02 6.30 -14.62
N CYS A 298 -0.21 7.59 -14.76
CA CYS A 298 0.39 8.65 -13.96
C CYS A 298 -0.67 9.63 -13.46
N LEU A 299 -0.30 10.55 -12.54
CA LEU A 299 -1.23 11.55 -12.01
C LEU A 299 -1.90 12.37 -13.09
N THR A 300 -1.12 12.83 -14.08
CA THR A 300 -1.63 13.67 -15.18
C THR A 300 -2.78 12.97 -15.92
N ASP A 301 -2.61 11.71 -16.24
CA ASP A 301 -3.61 10.97 -17.01
C ASP A 301 -4.79 10.52 -16.13
N MET A 302 -4.55 10.17 -14.85
CA MET A 302 -5.62 9.81 -13.92
C MET A 302 -6.58 10.98 -13.66
N VAL A 303 -6.06 12.21 -13.48
CA VAL A 303 -6.93 13.40 -13.36
C VAL A 303 -7.78 13.61 -14.62
N LYS A 304 -7.21 13.38 -15.80
CA LYS A 304 -8.00 13.45 -17.06
C LYS A 304 -9.10 12.39 -17.12
N PHE A 305 -8.80 11.18 -16.65
CA PHE A 305 -9.78 10.10 -16.58
C PHE A 305 -10.95 10.47 -15.65
N ASP A 306 -10.67 10.88 -14.42
CA ASP A 306 -11.70 11.18 -13.44
C ASP A 306 -12.58 12.34 -13.89
N ARG A 307 -11.97 13.43 -14.39
CA ARG A 307 -12.70 14.57 -14.97
C ARG A 307 -13.57 14.14 -16.18
N ALA A 308 -13.09 13.25 -17.02
CA ALA A 308 -13.86 12.75 -18.15
C ALA A 308 -15.02 11.84 -17.73
N LEU A 309 -14.82 11.01 -16.70
CA LEU A 309 -15.81 10.10 -16.17
C LEU A 309 -16.93 10.88 -15.46
N PHE A 310 -16.59 11.67 -14.46
CA PHE A 310 -17.55 12.42 -13.66
C PHE A 310 -18.13 13.63 -14.40
N GLY A 311 -17.43 14.14 -15.39
CA GLY A 311 -17.92 15.14 -16.34
C GLY A 311 -18.83 14.59 -17.45
N GLY A 312 -19.17 13.29 -17.43
CA GLY A 312 -20.13 12.67 -18.37
C GLY A 312 -19.61 12.49 -19.79
N LYS A 313 -18.28 12.52 -20.00
CA LYS A 313 -17.68 12.33 -21.34
C LYS A 313 -17.59 10.86 -21.74
N LEU A 314 -17.47 9.96 -20.78
CA LEU A 314 -17.23 8.53 -21.01
C LEU A 314 -18.51 7.71 -21.00
N LEU A 315 -19.47 8.06 -20.14
CA LEU A 315 -20.75 7.39 -19.94
C LEU A 315 -21.89 8.41 -19.95
N ASN A 316 -23.06 7.99 -20.41
CA ASN A 316 -24.28 8.78 -20.26
C ASN A 316 -24.81 8.72 -18.80
N LYS A 317 -25.85 9.52 -18.51
CA LYS A 317 -26.40 9.64 -17.16
C LYS A 317 -26.88 8.31 -16.59
N ASP A 318 -27.61 7.50 -17.39
CA ASP A 318 -28.17 6.23 -16.93
C ASP A 318 -27.04 5.24 -16.59
N SER A 319 -25.99 5.18 -17.41
CA SER A 319 -24.81 4.36 -17.14
C SER A 319 -24.01 4.84 -15.92
N MET A 320 -23.94 6.16 -15.69
CA MET A 320 -23.33 6.71 -14.48
C MET A 320 -24.14 6.32 -13.22
N GLU A 321 -25.46 6.34 -13.29
CA GLU A 321 -26.32 5.88 -12.18
C GLU A 321 -26.08 4.39 -11.88
N ILE A 322 -25.86 3.57 -12.91
CA ILE A 322 -25.51 2.15 -12.74
C ILE A 322 -24.10 2.02 -12.14
N LEU A 323 -23.10 2.77 -12.68
CA LEU A 323 -21.72 2.74 -12.21
C LEU A 323 -21.63 3.00 -10.70
N LEU A 324 -22.37 4.00 -10.24
CA LEU A 324 -22.32 4.51 -8.88
C LEU A 324 -23.33 3.83 -7.93
N LYS A 325 -24.13 2.88 -8.45
CA LYS A 325 -25.10 2.15 -7.62
C LYS A 325 -24.38 1.28 -6.62
N ASN A 326 -24.63 1.55 -5.34
CA ASN A 326 -24.03 0.80 -4.26
C ASN A 326 -24.79 -0.52 -3.99
N GLU A 327 -24.07 -1.62 -4.07
CA GLU A 327 -24.54 -2.93 -3.64
C GLU A 327 -23.58 -3.47 -2.56
N SER A 328 -23.98 -3.35 -1.31
CA SER A 328 -23.20 -3.86 -0.15
C SER A 328 -21.81 -3.22 0.02
N GLY A 329 -21.68 -1.93 -0.27
CA GLY A 329 -20.42 -1.19 -0.13
C GLY A 329 -19.60 -1.08 -1.43
N TYR A 330 -19.90 -1.90 -2.43
CA TYR A 330 -19.23 -1.91 -3.73
C TYR A 330 -20.17 -1.45 -4.85
N CYS A 331 -19.68 -0.52 -5.67
CA CYS A 331 -20.30 -0.08 -6.92
C CYS A 331 -19.67 -0.85 -8.10
N CYS A 332 -19.72 -0.29 -9.32
CA CYS A 332 -19.03 -0.92 -10.45
C CYS A 332 -17.58 -0.42 -10.52
N GLY A 333 -16.63 -1.17 -9.96
CA GLY A 333 -15.21 -0.81 -9.95
C GLY A 333 -14.85 0.33 -8.99
N LEU A 334 -15.74 0.66 -8.07
CA LEU A 334 -15.57 1.68 -7.04
C LEU A 334 -16.19 1.20 -5.72
N MET A 335 -15.63 1.63 -4.61
CA MET A 335 -16.20 1.48 -3.27
C MET A 335 -17.00 2.72 -2.90
N LYS A 336 -18.15 2.57 -2.26
CA LYS A 336 -18.92 3.71 -1.74
C LYS A 336 -18.31 4.19 -0.43
N GLU A 337 -18.07 5.49 -0.35
CA GLU A 337 -17.70 6.20 0.87
C GLU A 337 -18.83 7.12 1.35
N ASN A 338 -18.66 7.72 2.56
CA ASN A 338 -19.68 8.61 3.13
C ASN A 338 -19.98 9.82 2.22
N LYS A 339 -18.96 10.39 1.57
CA LYS A 339 -19.07 11.56 0.69
C LYS A 339 -18.39 11.31 -0.65
N GLY A 340 -18.75 10.22 -1.33
CA GLY A 340 -18.17 9.96 -2.64
C GLY A 340 -17.81 8.50 -2.86
N TYR A 341 -16.69 8.26 -3.54
CA TYR A 341 -16.27 6.96 -4.03
C TYR A 341 -14.75 6.83 -4.00
N SER A 342 -14.25 5.60 -3.92
CA SER A 342 -12.82 5.34 -4.04
C SER A 342 -12.54 3.98 -4.64
N HIS A 343 -11.33 3.76 -5.10
CA HIS A 343 -10.74 2.43 -5.25
C HIS A 343 -9.26 2.50 -4.94
N SER A 344 -8.77 1.55 -4.17
CA SER A 344 -7.36 1.35 -3.92
C SER A 344 -6.81 0.21 -4.77
N GLY A 345 -5.52 0.24 -5.01
CA GLY A 345 -4.80 -0.82 -5.70
C GLY A 345 -3.52 -1.15 -4.95
N SER A 346 -3.13 -2.42 -4.96
CA SER A 346 -1.86 -2.88 -4.43
C SER A 346 -1.27 -3.90 -5.38
N SER A 347 -0.03 -3.70 -5.76
CA SER A 347 0.81 -4.64 -6.49
C SER A 347 2.12 -4.85 -5.72
N PHE A 348 3.03 -5.65 -6.24
CA PHE A 348 4.35 -5.80 -5.63
C PHE A 348 5.13 -4.49 -5.57
N THR A 349 4.97 -3.65 -6.58
CA THR A 349 5.78 -2.43 -6.75
C THR A 349 5.09 -1.18 -6.26
N CYS A 350 3.76 -1.16 -6.25
CA CYS A 350 3.00 0.07 -6.04
C CYS A 350 1.77 -0.13 -5.15
N SER A 351 1.46 0.90 -4.36
CA SER A 351 0.14 1.15 -3.77
C SER A 351 -0.47 2.36 -4.43
N THR A 352 -1.72 2.26 -4.83
CA THR A 352 -2.43 3.34 -5.51
C THR A 352 -3.77 3.59 -4.85
N ASN A 353 -4.19 4.83 -4.84
CA ASN A 353 -5.51 5.20 -4.36
C ASN A 353 -6.08 6.29 -5.28
N ASN A 354 -7.31 6.07 -5.74
CA ASN A 354 -8.09 7.07 -6.44
C ASN A 354 -9.37 7.32 -5.63
N ARG A 355 -9.52 8.53 -5.11
CA ARG A 355 -10.64 8.94 -4.27
C ARG A 355 -11.33 10.15 -4.85
N ILE A 356 -12.63 10.07 -4.95
CA ILE A 356 -13.52 11.11 -5.44
C ILE A 356 -14.42 11.53 -4.29
N ILE A 357 -14.37 12.81 -3.89
CA ILE A 357 -15.23 13.40 -2.85
C ILE A 357 -16.23 14.30 -3.53
N GLU A 358 -17.51 14.11 -3.20
CA GLU A 358 -18.59 15.01 -3.62
C GLU A 358 -18.65 16.22 -2.68
N SER A 359 -18.42 17.43 -3.21
CA SER A 359 -18.42 18.69 -2.48
C SER A 359 -19.49 19.63 -3.03
N GLU A 360 -20.28 20.23 -2.14
CA GLU A 360 -21.28 21.25 -2.53
C GLU A 360 -20.62 22.53 -3.05
N GLU A 361 -19.42 22.86 -2.57
CA GLU A 361 -18.70 24.09 -2.89
C GLU A 361 -17.80 23.92 -4.12
N HIS A 362 -17.09 22.78 -4.23
CA HIS A 362 -16.03 22.57 -5.21
C HIS A 362 -16.39 21.56 -6.31
N GLY A 363 -17.63 21.03 -6.32
CA GLY A 363 -18.00 19.92 -7.22
C GLY A 363 -17.34 18.62 -6.81
N HIS A 364 -16.61 17.97 -7.70
CA HIS A 364 -15.80 16.82 -7.33
C HIS A 364 -14.40 17.24 -6.90
N ILE A 365 -13.91 16.58 -5.85
CA ILE A 365 -12.51 16.68 -5.42
C ILE A 365 -11.88 15.31 -5.66
N TYR A 366 -10.87 15.26 -6.51
CA TYR A 366 -10.12 14.07 -6.87
C TYR A 366 -8.83 14.05 -6.07
N ILE A 367 -8.60 12.97 -5.32
CA ILE A 367 -7.37 12.74 -4.55
C ILE A 367 -6.76 11.45 -5.07
N ILE A 368 -5.60 11.57 -5.71
CA ILE A 368 -4.91 10.44 -6.29
C ILE A 368 -3.53 10.33 -5.65
N THR A 369 -3.23 9.18 -5.06
CA THR A 369 -1.90 8.83 -4.54
C THR A 369 -1.35 7.64 -5.30
N LEU A 370 -0.11 7.76 -5.74
CA LEU A 370 0.63 6.71 -6.42
C LEU A 370 1.94 6.52 -5.64
N GLU A 371 2.03 5.41 -4.92
CA GLU A 371 3.09 5.16 -3.95
C GLU A 371 3.92 3.94 -4.36
N ARG A 372 5.18 3.94 -4.01
CA ARG A 372 6.05 2.76 -4.13
C ARG A 372 5.82 1.83 -2.97
N ASN A 373 5.70 0.54 -3.25
CA ASN A 373 5.69 -0.51 -2.23
C ASN A 373 7.07 -1.10 -2.01
N MET A 374 7.96 -0.99 -3.00
CA MET A 374 9.31 -1.53 -2.89
C MET A 374 10.27 -0.45 -2.38
N PRO A 375 11.23 -0.80 -1.54
CA PRO A 375 12.34 0.08 -1.23
C PRO A 375 13.11 0.40 -2.53
N LEU A 376 13.82 1.53 -2.52
CA LEU A 376 14.64 1.95 -3.64
C LEU A 376 15.64 0.85 -4.06
N PRO A 377 16.01 0.76 -5.37
CA PRO A 377 16.76 -0.35 -5.96
C PRO A 377 18.16 -0.64 -5.39
N GLU A 378 18.62 0.10 -4.42
CA GLU A 378 19.94 -0.08 -3.82
C GLU A 378 19.93 -0.99 -2.58
N PHE A 379 18.75 -1.55 -2.22
CA PHE A 379 18.61 -2.24 -0.95
C PHE A 379 18.00 -3.62 -1.16
N ASP A 380 18.80 -4.62 -0.83
CA ASP A 380 18.34 -5.97 -0.63
C ASP A 380 17.29 -5.96 0.49
N ILE A 381 16.01 -6.21 0.16
CA ILE A 381 14.92 -6.33 1.14
C ILE A 381 15.27 -7.37 2.21
N ASP A 382 15.98 -8.43 1.80
CA ASP A 382 16.41 -9.49 2.70
C ASP A 382 17.64 -9.04 3.53
N ASN A 383 18.29 -7.92 3.17
CA ASN A 383 19.44 -7.39 3.89
C ASN A 383 19.44 -5.85 3.96
N PRO A 384 18.65 -5.25 4.86
CA PRO A 384 18.58 -3.79 5.03
C PRO A 384 19.91 -3.17 5.46
N MET A 385 20.92 -3.99 5.75
CA MET A 385 22.26 -3.58 6.13
C MET A 385 23.25 -3.61 4.97
N ASP A 386 22.81 -4.01 3.76
CA ASP A 386 23.68 -4.00 2.57
C ASP A 386 24.21 -2.60 2.27
N GLY A 387 25.44 -2.51 1.76
CA GLY A 387 26.13 -1.23 1.56
C GLY A 387 26.57 -0.53 2.86
N THR A 388 26.34 -1.12 4.04
CA THR A 388 26.86 -0.65 5.33
C THR A 388 28.02 -1.52 5.81
N ASN A 389 28.68 -1.09 6.89
CA ASN A 389 29.71 -1.90 7.56
C ASN A 389 29.12 -2.81 8.67
N TYR A 390 27.80 -2.99 8.68
CA TYR A 390 27.15 -3.82 9.67
C TYR A 390 27.69 -5.26 9.64
N THR A 391 27.87 -5.81 10.82
CA THR A 391 28.12 -7.23 11.04
C THR A 391 27.19 -7.73 12.13
N GLN A 392 26.63 -8.92 11.93
CA GLN A 392 25.73 -9.52 12.90
C GLN A 392 26.41 -9.74 14.25
N GLY A 393 25.69 -9.48 15.33
CA GLY A 393 26.14 -9.73 16.68
C GLY A 393 26.24 -11.23 16.99
N VAL A 394 27.05 -11.56 17.99
CA VAL A 394 27.28 -12.93 18.45
C VAL A 394 26.90 -13.06 19.91
N PHE A 395 26.04 -14.02 20.22
CA PHE A 395 25.76 -14.41 21.60
C PHE A 395 26.55 -15.66 21.98
N LYS A 396 27.42 -15.53 22.96
CA LYS A 396 28.25 -16.65 23.46
C LYS A 396 28.55 -16.50 24.93
N ASP A 397 28.48 -17.60 25.65
CA ASP A 397 28.83 -17.69 27.09
C ASP A 397 28.09 -16.62 27.96
N GLY A 398 26.81 -16.34 27.62
CA GLY A 398 25.99 -15.35 28.33
C GLY A 398 26.29 -13.90 27.97
N ILE A 399 27.13 -13.65 26.94
CA ILE A 399 27.49 -12.31 26.48
C ILE A 399 27.08 -12.17 25.02
N TYR A 400 26.27 -11.14 24.74
CA TYR A 400 26.04 -10.64 23.39
C TYR A 400 27.09 -9.60 23.05
N THR A 401 27.67 -9.70 21.86
CA THR A 401 28.67 -8.75 21.36
C THR A 401 28.38 -8.41 19.90
N ASN A 402 28.32 -7.13 19.59
CA ASN A 402 28.38 -6.63 18.23
C ASN A 402 29.58 -5.68 18.13
N GLU A 403 30.65 -6.14 17.49
CA GLU A 403 31.93 -5.41 17.42
C GLU A 403 31.81 -4.11 16.62
N TYR A 404 31.02 -4.13 15.55
CA TYR A 404 30.82 -2.94 14.71
C TYR A 404 30.14 -1.81 15.49
N ALA A 405 29.08 -2.12 16.24
CA ALA A 405 28.42 -1.16 17.10
C ALA A 405 29.23 -0.84 18.37
N GLY A 406 30.27 -1.59 18.68
CA GLY A 406 30.97 -1.53 19.96
C GLY A 406 29.97 -1.77 21.10
N LEU A 407 29.02 -2.67 20.89
CA LEU A 407 27.98 -3.03 21.85
C LEU A 407 28.31 -4.39 22.48
N LYS A 408 28.32 -4.43 23.80
CA LYS A 408 28.56 -5.63 24.57
C LYS A 408 27.59 -5.68 25.75
N MET A 409 26.86 -6.75 25.87
CA MET A 409 25.85 -6.93 26.92
C MET A 409 25.99 -8.29 27.58
N LYS A 410 26.06 -8.29 28.91
CA LYS A 410 25.99 -9.52 29.70
C LYS A 410 24.51 -9.84 29.95
N ILE A 411 23.99 -10.79 29.21
CA ILE A 411 22.61 -11.23 29.33
C ILE A 411 22.49 -12.02 30.64
N ALA A 412 21.51 -11.66 31.46
CA ALA A 412 21.33 -12.26 32.77
C ALA A 412 20.96 -13.74 32.67
N ASP A 413 21.33 -14.52 33.70
CA ASP A 413 21.02 -15.94 33.78
C ASP A 413 19.50 -16.18 33.70
N GLY A 414 19.13 -17.18 32.91
CA GLY A 414 17.73 -17.57 32.72
C GLY A 414 17.06 -16.99 31.47
N PHE A 415 17.64 -15.96 30.84
CA PHE A 415 17.19 -15.54 29.54
C PHE A 415 17.56 -16.60 28.48
N VAL A 416 16.66 -16.80 27.54
CA VAL A 416 16.84 -17.69 26.39
C VAL A 416 16.91 -16.85 25.13
N GLU A 417 17.90 -17.11 24.30
CA GLU A 417 18.00 -16.48 22.96
C GLU A 417 16.82 -16.90 22.09
N ILE A 418 16.22 -15.94 21.40
CA ILE A 418 15.20 -16.17 20.38
C ILE A 418 15.94 -16.61 19.10
N GLY A 419 15.58 -17.76 18.54
CA GLY A 419 16.17 -18.28 17.31
C GLY A 419 16.02 -17.32 16.12
N GLU A 420 16.90 -17.42 15.14
CA GLU A 420 16.88 -16.53 13.96
C GLU A 420 15.57 -16.68 13.19
N GLU A 421 15.11 -17.91 12.95
CA GLU A 421 13.84 -18.19 12.27
C GLU A 421 12.64 -17.55 12.99
N ASP A 422 12.59 -17.67 14.34
CA ASP A 422 11.53 -17.05 15.13
C ASP A 422 11.59 -15.51 15.09
N ARG A 423 12.81 -14.93 15.10
CA ARG A 423 13.01 -13.48 14.96
C ARG A 423 12.52 -12.97 13.61
N ASP A 424 12.87 -13.66 12.53
CA ASP A 424 12.49 -13.30 11.17
C ASP A 424 10.96 -13.41 10.99
N GLU A 425 10.33 -14.47 11.52
CA GLU A 425 8.87 -14.61 11.48
C GLU A 425 8.18 -13.47 12.25
N MET A 426 8.64 -13.16 13.47
CA MET A 426 8.10 -12.06 14.27
C MET A 426 8.25 -10.71 13.57
N PHE A 427 9.41 -10.47 12.99
CA PHE A 427 9.74 -9.23 12.30
C PHE A 427 8.92 -9.06 11.01
N MET A 428 8.86 -10.09 10.17
CA MET A 428 8.07 -10.08 8.94
C MET A 428 6.57 -9.94 9.23
N TYR A 429 6.09 -10.49 10.34
CA TYR A 429 4.72 -10.24 10.76
C TYR A 429 4.47 -8.75 11.05
N ALA A 430 5.39 -8.07 11.74
CA ALA A 430 5.30 -6.63 12.00
C ALA A 430 5.34 -5.83 10.68
N VAL A 431 6.26 -6.15 9.78
CA VAL A 431 6.39 -5.51 8.45
C VAL A 431 5.09 -5.65 7.64
N ASN A 432 4.53 -6.87 7.57
CA ASN A 432 3.34 -7.14 6.78
C ASN A 432 2.06 -6.53 7.37
N SER A 433 2.09 -6.20 8.65
CA SER A 433 0.96 -5.61 9.37
C SER A 433 1.01 -4.08 9.42
N THR A 434 2.00 -3.49 8.77
CA THR A 434 2.28 -2.05 8.81
C THR A 434 2.26 -1.48 7.39
N SER A 435 2.02 -0.17 7.23
CA SER A 435 1.97 0.52 5.94
C SER A 435 2.62 1.91 6.01
N GLY A 436 2.88 2.53 4.86
CA GLY A 436 3.42 3.88 4.77
C GLY A 436 4.84 4.01 5.35
N GLU A 437 5.17 5.16 5.93
CA GLU A 437 6.49 5.45 6.49
C GLU A 437 6.94 4.48 7.58
N ASP A 438 6.00 3.97 8.36
CA ASP A 438 6.31 3.01 9.42
C ASP A 438 6.74 1.66 8.84
N LYS A 439 6.15 1.23 7.72
CA LYS A 439 6.62 0.06 6.97
C LYS A 439 8.03 0.28 6.41
N THR A 440 8.28 1.46 5.83
CA THR A 440 9.60 1.82 5.32
C THR A 440 10.66 1.77 6.43
N ARG A 441 10.36 2.29 7.63
CA ARG A 441 11.26 2.21 8.78
C ARG A 441 11.52 0.77 9.23
N LEU A 442 10.49 -0.07 9.27
CA LEU A 442 10.67 -1.50 9.60
C LEU A 442 11.53 -2.20 8.55
N LEU A 443 11.28 -1.99 7.27
CA LEU A 443 12.10 -2.57 6.18
C LEU A 443 13.56 -2.12 6.22
N ALA A 444 13.83 -0.93 6.76
CA ALA A 444 15.18 -0.41 6.98
C ALA A 444 15.84 -0.92 8.28
N THR A 445 15.22 -1.86 8.97
CA THR A 445 15.64 -2.35 10.28
C THR A 445 16.03 -3.83 10.20
N LYS A 446 17.19 -4.18 10.77
CA LYS A 446 17.60 -5.59 11.00
C LYS A 446 17.37 -5.94 12.47
N TYR A 447 16.63 -7.01 12.70
CA TYR A 447 16.50 -7.60 14.03
C TYR A 447 17.70 -8.51 14.29
N ASP A 448 18.67 -8.01 15.05
CA ASP A 448 19.97 -8.65 15.24
C ASP A 448 19.94 -9.75 16.30
N ALA A 449 19.41 -9.46 17.48
CA ALA A 449 19.31 -10.43 18.57
C ALA A 449 18.08 -10.19 19.44
N GLY A 450 17.54 -11.25 19.99
CA GLY A 450 16.44 -11.22 20.95
C GLY A 450 16.63 -12.22 22.09
N PHE A 451 16.24 -11.83 23.29
CA PHE A 451 16.32 -12.66 24.49
C PHE A 451 15.01 -12.56 25.26
N TRP A 452 14.53 -13.67 25.79
CA TRP A 452 13.31 -13.66 26.61
C TRP A 452 13.48 -14.45 27.89
N LEU A 453 12.86 -13.94 28.92
CA LEU A 453 12.66 -14.59 30.20
C LEU A 453 11.22 -14.30 30.61
N LYS A 454 10.55 -15.21 31.27
CA LYS A 454 9.13 -15.13 31.65
C LYS A 454 8.68 -13.70 32.04
N GLY A 455 7.99 -13.01 31.11
CA GLY A 455 7.48 -11.64 31.27
C GLY A 455 8.49 -10.52 31.03
N GLU A 456 9.67 -10.84 30.50
CA GLU A 456 10.73 -9.90 30.19
C GLU A 456 11.31 -10.23 28.81
N THR A 457 11.64 -9.20 28.04
CA THR A 457 12.30 -9.35 26.74
C THR A 457 13.39 -8.31 26.58
N ILE A 458 14.39 -8.65 25.79
CA ILE A 458 15.42 -7.71 25.32
C ILE A 458 15.53 -7.94 23.81
N HIS A 459 15.36 -6.89 23.04
CA HIS A 459 15.47 -6.91 21.57
C HIS A 459 16.53 -5.92 21.12
N ILE A 460 17.34 -6.30 20.14
CA ILE A 460 18.40 -5.47 19.59
C ILE A 460 18.17 -5.34 18.10
N TYR A 461 18.01 -4.11 17.64
CA TYR A 461 17.73 -3.75 16.28
C TYR A 461 18.80 -2.78 15.74
N PHE A 462 19.14 -2.92 14.46
CA PHE A 462 19.93 -1.96 13.71
C PHE A 462 19.05 -1.28 12.68
N PHE A 463 19.08 0.03 12.65
CA PHE A 463 18.26 0.84 11.78
C PHE A 463 19.14 1.61 10.79
N ASN A 464 18.89 1.39 9.50
CA ASN A 464 19.55 2.13 8.44
C ASN A 464 18.81 3.46 8.23
N ARG A 465 19.44 4.54 8.70
CA ARG A 465 18.88 5.90 8.65
C ARG A 465 18.62 6.38 7.23
N TRP A 466 19.47 5.99 6.32
CA TRP A 466 19.38 6.37 4.92
C TRP A 466 18.14 5.76 4.26
N LEU A 467 17.79 4.54 4.62
CA LEU A 467 16.66 3.79 4.07
C LEU A 467 15.33 4.14 4.72
N GLY A 468 15.36 4.29 6.02
CA GLY A 468 14.16 4.33 6.83
C GLY A 468 13.53 5.71 6.95
N THR A 469 14.13 6.78 6.43
CA THR A 469 13.64 8.15 6.65
C THR A 469 13.86 9.09 5.46
N LYS A 470 12.95 10.06 5.32
CA LYS A 470 13.07 11.11 4.29
C LYS A 470 14.26 12.03 4.52
N ASP A 471 14.65 12.25 5.77
CA ASP A 471 15.75 13.14 6.13
C ASP A 471 17.11 12.46 6.08
N GLY A 472 17.14 11.14 5.87
CA GLY A 472 18.35 10.37 5.68
C GLY A 472 19.38 10.61 6.79
N ARG A 473 20.57 11.10 6.41
CA ARG A 473 21.67 11.35 7.37
C ARG A 473 21.40 12.43 8.42
N ASN A 474 20.42 13.30 8.22
CA ASN A 474 20.05 14.35 9.16
C ASN A 474 19.09 13.87 10.25
N TYR A 475 18.54 12.67 10.12
CA TYR A 475 17.63 12.08 11.09
C TYR A 475 18.38 11.69 12.36
N SER A 476 18.02 12.32 13.47
CA SER A 476 18.71 12.15 14.75
C SER A 476 18.15 10.99 15.57
N GLU A 477 18.86 10.59 16.64
CA GLU A 477 18.35 9.62 17.62
C GLU A 477 17.07 10.12 18.31
N GLU A 478 16.97 11.43 18.51
CA GLU A 478 15.79 12.05 19.13
C GLU A 478 14.60 11.99 18.17
N ASP A 479 14.79 12.27 16.88
CA ASP A 479 13.75 12.13 15.85
C ASP A 479 13.27 10.69 15.78
N TYR A 480 14.19 9.72 15.77
CA TYR A 480 13.85 8.30 15.75
C TYR A 480 12.97 7.91 16.93
N LEU A 481 13.37 8.27 18.16
CA LEU A 481 12.57 7.96 19.36
C LEU A 481 11.21 8.65 19.35
N ASN A 482 11.13 9.90 18.89
CA ASN A 482 9.88 10.64 18.82
C ASN A 482 8.89 9.99 17.85
N ASP A 483 9.34 9.63 16.67
CA ASP A 483 8.52 9.00 15.67
C ASP A 483 8.10 7.59 16.08
N TYR A 484 9.04 6.80 16.61
CA TYR A 484 8.76 5.44 17.07
C TYR A 484 7.74 5.44 18.21
N MET A 485 7.90 6.32 19.20
CA MET A 485 6.96 6.44 20.32
C MET A 485 5.58 6.91 19.88
N LYS A 486 5.52 7.87 18.97
CA LYS A 486 4.24 8.36 18.42
C LYS A 486 3.45 7.24 17.75
N TYR A 487 4.14 6.43 16.96
CA TYR A 487 3.54 5.27 16.30
C TYR A 487 3.09 4.21 17.32
N TYR A 488 3.97 3.84 18.23
CA TYR A 488 3.73 2.77 19.20
C TYR A 488 2.57 3.10 20.16
N ILE A 489 2.56 4.31 20.72
CA ILE A 489 1.49 4.79 21.63
C ILE A 489 0.14 4.79 20.90
N LYS A 490 0.10 5.28 19.65
CA LYS A 490 -1.13 5.28 18.86
C LYS A 490 -1.68 3.86 18.63
N GLY A 491 -0.81 2.88 18.42
CA GLY A 491 -1.20 1.47 18.30
C GLY A 491 -1.82 0.94 19.60
N LEU A 492 -1.19 1.22 20.73
CA LEU A 492 -1.69 0.82 22.04
C LEU A 492 -3.05 1.42 22.40
N GLU A 493 -3.25 2.71 22.10
CA GLU A 493 -4.53 3.40 22.32
C GLU A 493 -5.67 2.80 21.48
N GLN A 494 -5.38 2.35 20.28
CA GLN A 494 -6.36 1.67 19.42
C GLN A 494 -6.80 0.31 19.99
N ASP A 495 -5.90 -0.34 20.74
CA ASP A 495 -6.19 -1.58 21.45
C ASP A 495 -6.84 -1.36 22.84
N GLY A 496 -7.15 -0.10 23.17
CA GLY A 496 -7.77 0.27 24.44
C GLY A 496 -6.80 0.27 25.63
N LEU A 497 -5.49 0.30 25.36
CA LEU A 497 -4.45 0.40 26.37
C LEU A 497 -4.05 1.87 26.57
N THR A 498 -3.72 2.23 27.80
CA THR A 498 -3.14 3.55 28.09
C THR A 498 -1.63 3.43 28.23
N ALA A 499 -0.93 4.36 27.60
CA ALA A 499 0.52 4.43 27.67
C ALA A 499 0.99 5.84 28.02
N THR A 500 1.99 5.93 28.90
CA THR A 500 2.60 7.21 29.32
C THR A 500 4.09 7.17 28.99
N ARG A 501 4.56 8.19 28.29
CA ARG A 501 5.95 8.33 27.89
C ARG A 501 6.70 9.26 28.83
N SER A 502 7.96 8.92 29.17
CA SER A 502 8.89 9.82 29.86
C SER A 502 9.52 10.84 28.89
N ASP A 503 10.20 11.83 29.45
CA ASP A 503 11.15 12.65 28.67
C ASP A 503 12.30 11.77 28.15
N ILE A 504 12.93 12.22 27.05
CA ILE A 504 14.15 11.60 26.53
C ILE A 504 15.31 12.06 27.41
N VAL A 505 16.10 11.12 27.88
CA VAL A 505 17.27 11.40 28.73
C VAL A 505 18.53 10.77 28.14
N LYS A 506 19.69 11.40 28.40
CA LYS A 506 20.99 10.85 28.06
C LYS A 506 21.47 9.91 29.15
N VAL A 507 21.96 8.73 28.74
CA VAL A 507 22.53 7.72 29.64
C VAL A 507 23.85 7.21 29.05
N THR A 508 24.77 6.81 29.92
CA THR A 508 26.06 6.21 29.51
C THR A 508 26.04 4.73 29.83
N LEU A 509 26.12 3.88 28.81
CA LEU A 509 26.04 2.43 28.89
C LEU A 509 27.24 1.79 28.22
N GLY A 510 28.01 0.94 28.92
CA GLY A 510 29.23 0.34 28.38
C GLY A 510 30.21 1.37 27.79
N GLY A 511 30.36 2.52 28.46
CA GLY A 511 31.22 3.62 28.00
C GLY A 511 30.71 4.42 26.80
N LYS A 512 29.49 4.19 26.32
CA LYS A 512 28.88 4.89 25.17
C LYS A 512 27.65 5.70 25.61
N GLU A 513 27.40 6.84 24.95
CA GLU A 513 26.21 7.67 25.19
C GLU A 513 25.03 7.13 24.38
N TYR A 514 23.88 6.99 25.03
CA TYR A 514 22.60 6.63 24.44
C TYR A 514 21.53 7.66 24.83
N LEU A 515 20.52 7.82 23.97
CA LEU A 515 19.25 8.41 24.38
C LEU A 515 18.32 7.31 24.87
N ARG A 516 17.65 7.56 26.00
CA ARG A 516 16.67 6.64 26.57
C ARG A 516 15.32 7.31 26.69
N VAL A 517 14.27 6.56 26.38
CA VAL A 517 12.88 6.88 26.73
C VAL A 517 12.26 5.67 27.43
N GLU A 518 11.38 5.92 28.38
CA GLU A 518 10.56 4.90 29.05
C GLU A 518 9.11 5.07 28.61
N LEU A 519 8.46 3.96 28.32
CA LEU A 519 7.03 3.88 28.11
C LEU A 519 6.42 3.00 29.20
N VAL A 520 5.47 3.55 29.93
CA VAL A 520 4.70 2.82 30.94
C VAL A 520 3.33 2.51 30.39
N MET A 521 3.04 1.23 30.22
CA MET A 521 1.72 0.75 29.81
C MET A 521 0.95 0.27 31.03
N GLN A 522 -0.33 0.63 31.09
CA GLN A 522 -1.22 0.21 32.14
C GLN A 522 -2.41 -0.53 31.57
N THR A 523 -2.57 -1.78 32.00
CA THR A 523 -3.79 -2.57 31.84
C THR A 523 -4.55 -2.61 33.17
N ASN A 524 -5.76 -3.14 33.19
CA ASN A 524 -6.57 -3.23 34.43
C ASN A 524 -5.86 -3.96 35.57
N ASP A 525 -4.88 -4.83 35.28
CA ASP A 525 -4.26 -5.72 36.26
C ASP A 525 -2.71 -5.70 36.27
N VAL A 526 -2.06 -5.07 35.30
CA VAL A 526 -0.59 -5.11 35.11
C VAL A 526 -0.06 -3.78 34.63
N GLU A 527 1.01 -3.31 35.27
CA GLU A 527 1.85 -2.22 34.79
C GLU A 527 3.09 -2.83 34.10
N ALA A 528 3.33 -2.46 32.84
CA ALA A 528 4.51 -2.88 32.10
C ALA A 528 5.39 -1.67 31.77
N HIS A 529 6.69 -1.85 31.91
CA HIS A 529 7.71 -0.85 31.64
C HIS A 529 8.53 -1.27 30.42
N LEU A 530 8.60 -0.39 29.43
CA LEU A 530 9.38 -0.60 28.21
C LEU A 530 10.44 0.50 28.15
N TYR A 531 11.68 0.10 27.98
CA TYR A 531 12.84 0.97 27.91
C TYR A 531 13.45 0.89 26.51
N TYR A 532 13.58 2.03 25.86
CA TYR A 532 14.15 2.16 24.52
C TYR A 532 15.44 2.95 24.61
N TYR A 533 16.54 2.34 24.21
CA TYR A 533 17.86 2.94 24.17
C TYR A 533 18.30 3.05 22.72
N VAL A 534 18.62 4.26 22.27
CA VAL A 534 19.03 4.51 20.90
C VAL A 534 20.38 5.22 20.87
N ARG A 535 21.23 4.80 19.96
CA ARG A 535 22.51 5.42 19.71
C ARG A 535 22.86 5.37 18.23
N LYS A 536 23.31 6.50 17.70
CA LYS A 536 23.94 6.57 16.38
C LYS A 536 25.29 5.86 16.42
N ILE A 537 25.54 4.98 15.45
CA ILE A 537 26.80 4.26 15.30
C ILE A 537 27.71 5.04 14.36
N ASP A 538 27.18 5.36 13.17
CA ASP A 538 27.85 6.18 12.15
C ASP A 538 26.80 6.99 11.36
N ASP A 539 27.19 7.50 10.18
CA ASP A 539 26.29 8.30 9.35
C ASP A 539 25.12 7.51 8.74
N ASN A 540 25.22 6.19 8.68
CA ASN A 540 24.23 5.33 8.08
C ASN A 540 23.37 4.60 9.13
N LEU A 541 23.93 4.18 10.25
CA LEU A 541 23.28 3.26 11.17
C LEU A 541 23.06 3.81 12.58
N MET A 542 21.93 3.41 13.16
CA MET A 542 21.63 3.49 14.57
C MET A 542 21.42 2.08 15.15
N VAL A 543 21.73 1.90 16.43
CA VAL A 543 21.29 0.75 17.20
C VAL A 543 20.16 1.16 18.14
N MET A 544 19.11 0.35 18.19
CA MET A 544 18.04 0.44 19.17
C MET A 544 18.02 -0.83 20.01
N ILE A 545 17.91 -0.64 21.31
CA ILE A 545 17.75 -1.73 22.27
C ILE A 545 16.44 -1.48 23.02
N GLU A 546 15.56 -2.44 22.94
CA GLU A 546 14.28 -2.45 23.63
C GLU A 546 14.34 -3.47 24.78
N ALA A 547 13.96 -3.05 25.96
CA ALA A 547 13.90 -3.92 27.13
C ALA A 547 12.53 -3.78 27.80
N ASP A 548 11.76 -4.87 27.79
CA ASP A 548 10.40 -4.90 28.32
C ASP A 548 10.35 -5.65 29.65
N SER A 549 9.62 -5.10 30.61
CA SER A 549 9.42 -5.70 31.89
C SER A 549 7.96 -5.64 32.33
N MET A 550 7.41 -6.80 32.63
CA MET A 550 6.15 -6.96 33.38
C MET A 550 6.41 -7.25 34.86
N SER A 551 7.62 -7.02 35.35
CA SER A 551 8.06 -7.21 36.71
C SER A 551 8.46 -5.89 37.37
N ASP A 552 8.89 -5.94 38.63
CA ASP A 552 9.39 -4.75 39.35
C ASP A 552 10.78 -4.27 38.88
N LYS A 553 11.36 -4.87 37.82
CA LYS A 553 12.64 -4.44 37.27
C LYS A 553 12.51 -3.08 36.60
N ARG A 554 13.48 -2.21 36.87
CA ARG A 554 13.53 -0.84 36.38
C ARG A 554 14.74 -0.64 35.44
N ALA A 555 14.83 0.51 34.80
CA ALA A 555 15.88 0.86 33.85
C ALA A 555 17.29 0.48 34.37
N ASP A 556 17.59 0.75 35.64
CA ASP A 556 18.91 0.48 36.23
C ASP A 556 19.31 -1.01 36.25
N TYR A 557 18.33 -1.91 36.16
CA TYR A 557 18.62 -3.34 35.99
C TYR A 557 19.14 -3.62 34.58
N TYR A 558 18.47 -3.12 33.55
CA TYR A 558 18.87 -3.33 32.17
C TYR A 558 20.15 -2.58 31.82
N GLU A 559 20.33 -1.38 32.36
CA GLU A 559 21.54 -0.57 32.17
C GLU A 559 22.83 -1.25 32.68
N LYS A 560 22.73 -2.07 33.73
CA LYS A 560 23.85 -2.88 34.25
C LYS A 560 24.24 -4.06 33.36
N LEU A 561 23.40 -4.42 32.38
CA LEU A 561 23.74 -5.48 31.43
C LEU A 561 24.81 -5.02 30.43
N PHE A 562 24.91 -3.70 30.17
CA PHE A 562 25.93 -3.15 29.29
C PHE A 562 27.30 -3.18 29.96
N ILE A 563 28.27 -3.76 29.30
CA ILE A 563 29.65 -3.87 29.76
C ILE A 563 30.61 -3.29 28.73
N GLU A 564 31.83 -2.89 29.20
CA GLU A 564 32.89 -2.35 28.32
C GLU A 564 33.51 -3.42 27.41
#